data_6d1dfc099956872d33b0b83a45cd6a79
#
_entry.id   6d1dfc099956872d33b0b83a45cd6a79
#
_cell.length_a   1.000
_cell.length_b   1.000
_cell.length_c   1.000
_cell.angle_alpha   90.00
_cell.angle_beta   90.00
_cell.angle_gamma   90.00
#
_symmetry.space_group_name_H-M   'P 1'
#
loop_
_entity.id
_entity.type
_entity.pdbx_description
1 polymer ?
#
loop_
_entity_poly.entity_id
_entity_poly.type
_entity_poly.pdbx_seq_one_letter_code
_entity_poly.pdbx_strand_id
1 'polypeptide(L)'
;MRNRSILVRVPASVGNLGGAHDRAAMALDASLNLKATRKSDDRLNIRYFGENGERVPRDRTNLMARAFESALRYRGLEFSGADFEVYSTIPVGFGLGSSTAAVWAGLVSANLLYGLGLDEQTLFDLAGIFEPRSANLHAAWRGGLATCESAGSGFDRTRVSQEFGLIALVPSHASQQLSVSPASGNGESTTQFRLAAALAGYLSRPDSAKPSLGYSGPVGGSEDLSAVAETLEAAGSASLASFLCGGGPVVGFLTRSLTPESALSVQDDLIRRGLARKVWSFRPANSGAEEWNDMAVTAPAPVELGEGVELAKAAHTAA
;
A
#
# COMPACT_ATOMS: atom_id res chain seq x y z
N MET A 1 7.85 18.29 32.04
CA MET A 1 7.09 18.58 30.81
C MET A 1 6.36 17.29 30.43
N ARG A 2 5.03 17.31 30.18
CA ARG A 2 4.33 16.13 29.67
C ARG A 2 4.86 15.82 28.28
N ASN A 3 5.30 14.57 28.05
CA ASN A 3 5.68 14.12 26.70
C ASN A 3 4.48 14.31 25.78
N ARG A 4 4.61 15.17 24.77
CA ARG A 4 3.56 15.35 23.75
C ARG A 4 3.59 14.14 22.84
N SER A 5 2.44 13.51 22.66
CA SER A 5 2.25 12.39 21.73
C SER A 5 1.20 12.75 20.70
N ILE A 6 1.34 12.22 19.53
CA ILE A 6 0.34 12.27 18.46
C ILE A 6 0.17 10.89 17.84
N LEU A 7 -0.95 10.66 17.22
CA LEU A 7 -1.27 9.46 16.49
C LEU A 7 -1.55 9.81 15.02
N VAL A 8 -0.86 9.15 14.11
CA VAL A 8 -1.01 9.33 12.66
C VAL A 8 -1.39 8.01 12.02
N ARG A 9 -2.41 8.01 11.19
CA ARG A 9 -2.83 6.89 10.36
C ARG A 9 -2.53 7.18 8.90
N VAL A 10 -1.92 6.23 8.20
CA VAL A 10 -1.66 6.32 6.77
C VAL A 10 -2.14 5.03 6.09
N PRO A 11 -2.98 5.12 5.06
CA PRO A 11 -3.44 3.93 4.34
C PRO A 11 -2.33 3.31 3.50
N ALA A 12 -2.48 2.03 3.20
CA ALA A 12 -1.74 1.35 2.16
C ALA A 12 -2.01 1.98 0.80
N SER A 13 -1.12 1.74 -0.16
CA SER A 13 -1.34 2.17 -1.54
C SER A 13 -0.77 1.17 -2.53
N VAL A 14 -1.48 0.98 -3.64
CA VAL A 14 -1.04 0.14 -4.73
C VAL A 14 -1.01 0.94 -6.02
N GLY A 15 0.12 0.92 -6.70
CA GLY A 15 0.31 1.58 -8.00
C GLY A 15 0.24 0.61 -9.17
N ASN A 16 0.49 1.13 -10.36
CA ASN A 16 0.52 0.39 -11.63
C ASN A 16 -0.84 -0.21 -12.05
N LEU A 17 -1.94 0.32 -11.53
CA LEU A 17 -3.29 -0.16 -11.80
C LEU A 17 -3.56 -0.29 -13.30
N GLY A 18 -3.91 -1.52 -13.73
CA GLY A 18 -4.30 -1.82 -15.11
C GLY A 18 -3.24 -1.46 -16.16
N GLY A 19 -1.96 -1.30 -15.78
CA GLY A 19 -0.87 -0.91 -16.68
C GLY A 19 -0.56 0.59 -16.73
N ALA A 20 -1.28 1.38 -15.97
CA ALA A 20 -0.99 2.80 -15.83
C ALA A 20 0.21 3.05 -14.90
N HIS A 21 1.40 2.58 -15.34
CA HIS A 21 2.63 2.65 -14.56
C HIS A 21 2.92 4.07 -14.08
N ASP A 22 3.02 4.24 -12.75
CA ASP A 22 3.27 5.52 -12.05
C ASP A 22 2.29 6.66 -12.42
N ARG A 23 1.14 6.32 -13.05
CA ARG A 23 0.08 7.26 -13.44
C ARG A 23 -1.22 7.04 -12.68
N ALA A 24 -1.38 5.86 -12.09
CA ALA A 24 -2.54 5.55 -11.28
C ALA A 24 -2.13 4.73 -10.05
N ALA A 25 -2.60 5.15 -8.88
CA ALA A 25 -2.47 4.40 -7.64
C ALA A 25 -3.73 4.54 -6.80
N MET A 26 -4.08 3.49 -6.08
CA MET A 26 -5.27 3.45 -5.22
C MET A 26 -4.87 3.22 -3.76
N ALA A 27 -5.47 3.98 -2.86
CA ALA A 27 -5.37 3.74 -1.43
C ALA A 27 -6.23 2.53 -1.03
N LEU A 28 -5.74 1.75 -0.07
CA LEU A 28 -6.36 0.52 0.40
C LEU A 28 -6.68 0.62 1.90
N ASP A 29 -7.63 -0.17 2.36
CA ASP A 29 -8.13 -0.17 3.75
C ASP A 29 -7.17 -0.78 4.80
N ALA A 30 -6.01 -1.30 4.39
CA ALA A 30 -4.91 -1.55 5.30
C ALA A 30 -4.20 -0.25 5.68
N SER A 31 -3.63 -0.16 6.87
CA SER A 31 -3.00 1.07 7.33
C SER A 31 -1.76 0.84 8.20
N LEU A 32 -0.90 1.85 8.22
CA LEU A 32 0.15 2.04 9.20
C LEU A 32 -0.32 3.11 10.21
N ASN A 33 -0.37 2.74 11.48
CA ASN A 33 -0.72 3.62 12.58
C ASN A 33 0.54 3.88 13.41
N LEU A 34 0.97 5.13 13.47
CA LEU A 34 2.14 5.56 14.23
C LEU A 34 1.71 6.42 15.40
N LYS A 35 2.01 5.97 16.63
CA LYS A 35 2.06 6.84 17.79
C LYS A 35 3.47 7.36 17.96
N ALA A 36 3.66 8.65 17.73
CA ALA A 36 4.94 9.33 17.92
C ALA A 36 4.90 10.13 19.24
N THR A 37 5.91 9.93 20.08
CA THR A 37 6.07 10.65 21.34
C THR A 37 7.41 11.36 21.35
N ARG A 38 7.39 12.69 21.55
CA ARG A 38 8.62 13.49 21.65
C ARG A 38 9.36 13.17 22.94
N LYS A 39 10.69 13.04 22.83
CA LYS A 39 11.62 12.89 23.97
C LYS A 39 12.64 14.02 23.95
N SER A 40 13.46 14.08 25.01
CA SER A 40 14.53 15.06 25.18
C SER A 40 15.90 14.42 25.49
N ASP A 41 16.02 13.10 25.24
CA ASP A 41 17.20 12.30 25.58
C ASP A 41 17.98 11.77 24.36
N ASP A 42 17.74 12.35 23.17
CA ASP A 42 18.35 11.97 21.87
C ASP A 42 18.14 10.52 21.43
N ARG A 43 17.36 9.74 22.18
CA ARG A 43 17.13 8.33 21.88
C ARG A 43 15.97 8.17 20.92
N LEU A 44 16.15 7.26 19.98
CA LEU A 44 15.08 6.75 19.12
C LEU A 44 14.75 5.33 19.53
N ASN A 45 13.50 5.11 19.93
CA ASN A 45 12.99 3.74 20.15
C ASN A 45 11.88 3.48 19.15
N ILE A 46 11.94 2.34 18.45
CA ILE A 46 10.94 1.93 17.49
C ILE A 46 10.42 0.56 17.87
N ARG A 47 9.13 0.50 18.20
CA ARG A 47 8.37 -0.75 18.35
C ARG A 47 7.45 -0.89 17.15
N TYR A 48 7.57 -1.97 16.42
CA TYR A 48 6.79 -2.21 15.21
C TYR A 48 6.06 -3.54 15.31
N PHE A 49 4.76 -3.53 15.11
CA PHE A 49 3.86 -4.67 15.14
C PHE A 49 3.17 -4.77 13.77
N GLY A 50 3.36 -5.88 13.09
CA GLY A 50 2.81 -6.12 11.75
C GLY A 50 3.56 -7.22 10.99
N GLU A 51 2.97 -7.70 9.92
CA GLU A 51 3.54 -8.77 9.10
C GLU A 51 4.90 -8.37 8.50
N ASN A 52 5.92 -9.23 8.66
CA ASN A 52 7.32 -9.01 8.29
C ASN A 52 7.96 -7.78 9.00
N GLY A 53 7.43 -7.38 10.14
CA GLY A 53 7.95 -6.25 10.92
C GLY A 53 9.40 -6.44 11.39
N GLU A 54 9.91 -7.66 11.44
CA GLU A 54 11.32 -7.98 11.75
C GLU A 54 12.29 -7.42 10.71
N ARG A 55 11.84 -7.17 9.48
CA ARG A 55 12.63 -6.57 8.39
C ARG A 55 12.77 -5.05 8.51
N VAL A 56 11.98 -4.44 9.38
CA VAL A 56 11.99 -2.97 9.55
C VAL A 56 13.11 -2.57 10.51
N PRO A 57 14.06 -1.73 10.10
CA PRO A 57 15.13 -1.24 10.98
C PRO A 57 14.59 -0.56 12.24
N ARG A 58 15.27 -0.74 13.37
CA ARG A 58 14.87 -0.14 14.67
C ARG A 58 15.73 1.05 15.09
N ASP A 59 16.52 1.57 14.17
CA ASP A 59 17.46 2.68 14.36
C ASP A 59 17.14 3.84 13.41
N ARG A 60 18.06 4.81 13.33
CA ARG A 60 17.92 6.00 12.46
C ARG A 60 17.97 5.70 10.96
N THR A 61 18.27 4.47 10.53
CA THR A 61 18.16 4.04 9.13
C THR A 61 16.72 3.73 8.74
N ASN A 62 15.83 3.63 9.73
CA ASN A 62 14.39 3.44 9.50
C ASN A 62 13.83 4.57 8.64
N LEU A 63 13.08 4.21 7.59
CA LEU A 63 12.56 5.16 6.62
C LEU A 63 11.64 6.23 7.25
N MET A 64 10.79 5.82 8.20
CA MET A 64 9.91 6.72 8.94
C MET A 64 10.71 7.71 9.80
N ALA A 65 11.77 7.24 10.49
CA ALA A 65 12.64 8.10 11.28
C ALA A 65 13.39 9.10 10.38
N ARG A 66 13.89 8.66 9.24
CA ARG A 66 14.57 9.54 8.27
C ARG A 66 13.63 10.61 7.72
N ALA A 67 12.39 10.25 7.39
CA ALA A 67 11.38 11.19 6.94
C ALA A 67 11.02 12.20 8.05
N PHE A 68 10.85 11.74 9.28
CA PHE A 68 10.63 12.58 10.45
C PHE A 68 11.78 13.58 10.65
N GLU A 69 13.03 13.12 10.64
CA GLU A 69 14.20 13.98 10.77
C GLU A 69 14.34 14.97 9.59
N SER A 70 13.95 14.60 8.37
CA SER A 70 14.01 15.50 7.22
C SER A 70 13.07 16.70 7.38
N ALA A 71 11.87 16.49 7.93
CA ALA A 71 10.93 17.58 8.22
C ALA A 71 11.47 18.53 9.31
N LEU A 72 12.09 18.01 10.37
CA LEU A 72 12.74 18.82 11.39
C LEU A 72 13.88 19.65 10.79
N ARG A 73 14.75 19.01 10.03
CA ARG A 73 15.90 19.63 9.39
C ARG A 73 15.52 20.72 8.41
N TYR A 74 14.42 20.55 7.68
CA TYR A 74 13.88 21.59 6.80
C TYR A 74 13.54 22.89 7.55
N ARG A 75 13.16 22.80 8.83
CA ARG A 75 12.92 23.95 9.72
C ARG A 75 14.13 24.33 10.58
N GLY A 76 15.31 23.77 10.30
CA GLY A 76 16.51 24.05 11.07
C GLY A 76 16.50 23.50 12.51
N LEU A 77 15.64 22.48 12.76
CA LEU A 77 15.56 21.83 14.06
C LEU A 77 16.37 20.54 14.09
N GLU A 78 17.01 20.29 15.22
CA GLU A 78 17.68 19.03 15.49
C GLU A 78 16.72 18.00 16.08
N PHE A 79 17.00 16.73 15.81
CA PHE A 79 16.28 15.62 16.42
C PHE A 79 16.68 15.49 17.90
N SER A 80 15.71 15.60 18.79
CA SER A 80 15.89 15.55 20.25
C SER A 80 15.38 14.25 20.89
N GLY A 81 15.13 13.21 20.07
CA GLY A 81 14.63 11.93 20.53
C GLY A 81 13.14 11.71 20.27
N ALA A 82 12.75 10.46 20.04
CA ALA A 82 11.37 10.05 19.88
C ALA A 82 11.15 8.57 20.24
N ASP A 83 9.95 8.26 20.74
CA ASP A 83 9.43 6.90 20.79
C ASP A 83 8.40 6.74 19.67
N PHE A 84 8.60 5.74 18.82
CA PHE A 84 7.69 5.34 17.76
C PHE A 84 7.08 3.99 18.10
N GLU A 85 5.76 3.96 18.20
CA GLU A 85 4.99 2.74 18.38
C GLU A 85 4.10 2.57 17.16
N VAL A 86 4.39 1.54 16.36
CA VAL A 86 3.81 1.33 15.04
C VAL A 86 2.98 0.06 15.03
N TYR A 87 1.72 0.20 14.63
CA TYR A 87 0.82 -0.92 14.35
C TYR A 87 0.45 -0.88 12.86
N SER A 88 0.85 -1.91 12.11
CA SER A 88 0.65 -1.93 10.67
C SER A 88 -0.07 -3.20 10.23
N THR A 89 -1.15 -3.02 9.49
CA THR A 89 -1.81 -4.10 8.75
C THR A 89 -1.32 -4.17 7.30
N ILE A 90 -0.35 -3.31 6.91
CA ILE A 90 0.27 -3.35 5.60
C ILE A 90 1.42 -4.36 5.63
N PRO A 91 1.38 -5.44 4.83
CA PRO A 91 2.48 -6.40 4.76
C PRO A 91 3.76 -5.73 4.23
N VAL A 92 4.87 -5.85 4.97
CA VAL A 92 6.14 -5.20 4.62
C VAL A 92 6.85 -5.95 3.49
N GLY A 93 7.24 -5.21 2.44
CA GLY A 93 8.07 -5.75 1.35
C GLY A 93 7.29 -6.43 0.21
N PHE A 94 5.96 -6.24 0.16
CA PHE A 94 5.10 -6.85 -0.85
C PHE A 94 4.55 -5.87 -1.90
N GLY A 95 5.08 -4.65 -1.98
CA GLY A 95 4.64 -3.67 -2.98
C GLY A 95 3.27 -3.05 -2.71
N LEU A 96 2.78 -3.16 -1.47
CA LEU A 96 1.48 -2.62 -1.02
C LEU A 96 1.60 -1.27 -0.31
N GLY A 97 2.66 -0.53 -0.59
CA GLY A 97 2.81 0.86 -0.13
C GLY A 97 3.31 1.02 1.30
N SER A 98 3.92 -0.01 1.92
CA SER A 98 4.45 0.11 3.29
C SER A 98 5.56 1.17 3.43
N SER A 99 6.41 1.34 2.42
CA SER A 99 7.42 2.41 2.36
C SER A 99 6.78 3.79 2.28
N THR A 100 5.81 3.96 1.38
CA THR A 100 5.06 5.20 1.20
C THR A 100 4.33 5.60 2.48
N ALA A 101 3.68 4.63 3.15
CA ALA A 101 3.01 4.86 4.41
C ALA A 101 4.00 5.28 5.53
N ALA A 102 5.19 4.67 5.58
CA ALA A 102 6.22 5.03 6.54
C ALA A 102 6.76 6.45 6.33
N VAL A 103 6.96 6.86 5.06
CA VAL A 103 7.38 8.24 4.73
C VAL A 103 6.35 9.25 5.21
N TRP A 104 5.08 9.08 4.85
CA TRP A 104 4.02 9.99 5.29
C TRP A 104 3.85 10.00 6.80
N ALA A 105 3.87 8.83 7.45
CA ALA A 105 3.77 8.75 8.91
C ALA A 105 4.90 9.55 9.60
N GLY A 106 6.13 9.47 9.09
CA GLY A 106 7.25 10.23 9.62
C GLY A 106 7.09 11.74 9.42
N LEU A 107 6.81 12.19 8.18
CA LEU A 107 6.67 13.63 7.86
C LEU A 107 5.52 14.28 8.63
N VAL A 108 4.33 13.66 8.58
CA VAL A 108 3.13 14.18 9.25
C VAL A 108 3.34 14.23 10.76
N SER A 109 3.94 13.18 11.33
CA SER A 109 4.23 13.14 12.77
C SER A 109 5.17 14.26 13.21
N ALA A 110 6.24 14.52 12.47
CA ALA A 110 7.14 15.62 12.76
C ALA A 110 6.42 16.97 12.66
N ASN A 111 5.66 17.17 11.56
CA ASN A 111 4.92 18.41 11.33
C ASN A 111 3.97 18.74 12.46
N LEU A 112 3.16 17.76 12.91
CA LEU A 112 2.18 17.92 13.98
C LEU A 112 2.85 18.03 15.37
N LEU A 113 3.80 17.13 15.67
CA LEU A 113 4.39 17.01 17.00
C LEU A 113 5.23 18.25 17.38
N TYR A 114 5.88 18.85 16.41
CA TYR A 114 6.70 20.05 16.59
C TYR A 114 6.00 21.33 16.14
N GLY A 115 4.83 21.26 15.53
CA GLY A 115 4.11 22.42 15.03
C GLY A 115 4.89 23.15 13.93
N LEU A 116 5.46 22.38 12.97
CA LEU A 116 6.37 22.93 11.97
C LEU A 116 5.68 23.84 10.94
N GLY A 117 4.37 23.71 10.77
CA GLY A 117 3.59 24.51 9.80
C GLY A 117 4.04 24.26 8.36
N LEU A 118 4.44 23.03 8.02
CA LEU A 118 4.74 22.65 6.65
C LEU A 118 3.44 22.52 5.86
N ASP A 119 3.38 23.20 4.72
CA ASP A 119 2.27 23.09 3.80
C ASP A 119 2.33 21.77 2.99
N GLU A 120 1.26 21.49 2.27
CA GLU A 120 1.13 20.27 1.49
C GLU A 120 2.24 20.12 0.44
N GLN A 121 2.58 21.20 -0.27
CA GLN A 121 3.61 21.16 -1.30
C GLN A 121 4.99 20.81 -0.70
N THR A 122 5.36 21.45 0.38
CA THR A 122 6.61 21.15 1.10
C THR A 122 6.66 19.70 1.58
N LEU A 123 5.54 19.17 2.08
CA LEU A 123 5.45 17.77 2.50
C LEU A 123 5.63 16.82 1.32
N PHE A 124 5.05 17.12 0.14
CA PHE A 124 5.25 16.33 -1.07
C PHE A 124 6.70 16.39 -1.58
N ASP A 125 7.33 17.56 -1.56
CA ASP A 125 8.72 17.72 -1.97
C ASP A 125 9.66 16.89 -1.08
N LEU A 126 9.42 16.91 0.24
CA LEU A 126 10.17 16.08 1.18
C LEU A 126 9.87 14.57 0.99
N ALA A 127 8.63 14.20 0.74
CA ALA A 127 8.24 12.81 0.51
C ALA A 127 8.90 12.24 -0.77
N GLY A 128 8.98 13.04 -1.83
CA GLY A 128 9.60 12.69 -3.11
C GLY A 128 11.09 12.32 -3.00
N ILE A 129 11.79 12.80 -1.97
CA ILE A 129 13.19 12.42 -1.70
C ILE A 129 13.31 10.93 -1.36
N PHE A 130 12.28 10.36 -0.73
CA PHE A 130 12.27 8.98 -0.22
C PHE A 130 11.52 8.01 -1.12
N GLU A 131 10.47 8.48 -1.77
CA GLU A 131 9.58 7.67 -2.61
C GLU A 131 9.39 8.32 -3.98
N PRO A 132 10.06 7.81 -5.01
CA PRO A 132 9.97 8.39 -6.35
C PRO A 132 8.63 8.12 -7.05
N ARG A 133 7.81 7.20 -6.53
CA ARG A 133 6.52 6.84 -7.13
C ARG A 133 5.45 7.83 -6.70
N SER A 134 5.30 8.89 -7.47
CA SER A 134 4.40 10.02 -7.16
C SER A 134 2.93 9.59 -6.98
N ALA A 135 2.43 8.68 -7.82
CA ALA A 135 1.05 8.19 -7.72
C ALA A 135 0.74 7.58 -6.35
N ASN A 136 1.65 6.75 -5.83
CA ASN A 136 1.49 6.13 -4.51
C ASN A 136 1.48 7.17 -3.38
N LEU A 137 2.35 8.20 -3.49
CA LEU A 137 2.36 9.29 -2.53
C LEU A 137 1.00 10.00 -2.48
N HIS A 138 0.45 10.35 -3.64
CA HIS A 138 -0.85 11.04 -3.72
C HIS A 138 -2.00 10.16 -3.23
N ALA A 139 -2.03 8.87 -3.58
CA ALA A 139 -3.05 7.94 -3.10
C ALA A 139 -3.01 7.79 -1.57
N ALA A 140 -1.83 7.58 -0.99
CA ALA A 140 -1.68 7.45 0.47
C ALA A 140 -2.00 8.76 1.21
N TRP A 141 -1.67 9.91 0.62
CA TRP A 141 -1.94 11.22 1.23
C TRP A 141 -3.41 11.60 1.20
N ARG A 142 -4.07 11.46 0.04
CA ARG A 142 -5.44 11.96 -0.17
C ARG A 142 -6.52 10.89 -0.08
N GLY A 143 -6.15 9.62 -0.11
CA GLY A 143 -7.09 8.51 -0.26
C GLY A 143 -7.71 8.42 -1.66
N GLY A 144 -8.46 7.37 -1.91
CA GLY A 144 -9.10 7.12 -3.20
C GLY A 144 -8.12 6.68 -4.28
N LEU A 145 -8.43 7.02 -5.51
CA LEU A 145 -7.59 6.81 -6.68
C LEU A 145 -6.89 8.13 -7.03
N ALA A 146 -5.58 8.12 -7.07
CA ALA A 146 -4.75 9.20 -7.59
C ALA A 146 -4.43 8.89 -9.06
N THR A 147 -4.72 9.83 -9.97
CA THR A 147 -4.43 9.69 -11.40
C THR A 147 -3.75 10.93 -11.93
N CYS A 148 -2.77 10.73 -12.82
CA CYS A 148 -2.13 11.78 -13.59
C CYS A 148 -2.53 11.62 -15.04
N GLU A 149 -3.21 12.61 -15.62
CA GLU A 149 -3.80 12.54 -16.97
C GLU A 149 -2.89 13.05 -18.07
N SER A 150 -1.83 13.80 -17.74
CA SER A 150 -0.83 14.29 -18.69
C SER A 150 0.52 14.53 -18.04
N ALA A 151 1.58 14.52 -18.85
CA ALA A 151 2.92 14.86 -18.38
C ALA A 151 2.96 16.31 -17.88
N GLY A 152 3.42 16.50 -16.64
CA GLY A 152 3.49 17.83 -16.01
C GLY A 152 2.18 18.31 -15.35
N SER A 153 1.06 17.60 -15.51
CA SER A 153 -0.12 17.83 -14.68
C SER A 153 0.11 17.24 -13.29
N GLY A 154 -0.52 17.82 -12.29
CA GLY A 154 -0.59 17.22 -10.95
C GLY A 154 -1.38 15.91 -10.96
N PHE A 155 -1.56 15.35 -9.77
CA PHE A 155 -2.41 14.17 -9.58
C PHE A 155 -3.80 14.60 -9.12
N ASP A 156 -4.81 14.13 -9.84
CA ASP A 156 -6.20 14.25 -9.47
C ASP A 156 -6.60 13.12 -8.51
N ARG A 157 -7.52 13.45 -7.60
CA ARG A 157 -8.10 12.48 -6.69
C ARG A 157 -9.51 12.11 -7.09
N THR A 158 -9.78 10.82 -7.25
CA THR A 158 -11.12 10.28 -7.51
C THR A 158 -11.56 9.36 -6.36
N ARG A 159 -12.80 9.52 -5.87
CA ARG A 159 -13.36 8.54 -4.92
C ARG A 159 -13.65 7.24 -5.64
N VAL A 160 -13.28 6.13 -5.02
CA VAL A 160 -13.50 4.79 -5.55
C VAL A 160 -14.75 4.18 -4.91
N SER A 161 -15.64 3.62 -5.72
CA SER A 161 -16.81 2.89 -5.21
C SER A 161 -16.38 1.67 -4.38
N GLN A 162 -17.12 1.40 -3.31
CA GLN A 162 -16.89 0.24 -2.45
C GLN A 162 -17.29 -1.10 -3.10
N GLU A 163 -17.86 -1.06 -4.30
CA GLU A 163 -18.09 -2.28 -5.11
C GLU A 163 -16.79 -2.88 -5.63
N PHE A 164 -15.73 -2.09 -5.73
CA PHE A 164 -14.42 -2.56 -6.16
C PHE A 164 -13.61 -3.09 -4.99
N GLY A 165 -12.70 -4.01 -5.30
CA GLY A 165 -11.75 -4.58 -4.35
C GLY A 165 -10.46 -4.97 -5.04
N LEU A 166 -9.48 -5.34 -4.26
CA LEU A 166 -8.20 -5.85 -4.70
C LEU A 166 -7.93 -7.20 -4.03
N ILE A 167 -7.70 -8.23 -4.84
CA ILE A 167 -7.03 -9.45 -4.38
C ILE A 167 -5.54 -9.29 -4.73
N ALA A 168 -4.69 -9.35 -3.72
CA ALA A 168 -3.25 -9.30 -3.87
C ALA A 168 -2.67 -10.66 -3.47
N LEU A 169 -1.85 -11.27 -4.33
CA LEU A 169 -1.33 -12.60 -4.07
C LEU A 169 0.15 -12.73 -4.44
N VAL A 170 0.85 -13.62 -3.73
CA VAL A 170 2.18 -14.12 -4.11
C VAL A 170 1.98 -15.43 -4.85
N PRO A 171 2.22 -15.48 -6.17
CA PRO A 171 2.07 -16.72 -6.94
C PRO A 171 2.98 -17.83 -6.42
N SER A 172 2.52 -19.09 -6.46
CA SER A 172 3.32 -20.25 -5.99
C SER A 172 4.56 -20.46 -6.85
N HIS A 173 4.44 -20.24 -8.14
CA HIS A 173 5.50 -20.45 -9.14
C HIS A 173 6.14 -19.13 -9.61
N ALA A 174 6.11 -18.07 -8.77
CA ALA A 174 6.80 -16.83 -9.10
C ALA A 174 8.30 -17.14 -9.27
N SER A 175 8.79 -17.13 -10.51
CA SER A 175 10.21 -17.05 -10.78
C SER A 175 10.75 -15.77 -10.12
N GLN A 176 12.00 -15.78 -9.64
CA GLN A 176 12.63 -14.64 -8.94
C GLN A 176 12.76 -13.36 -9.82
N GLN A 177 12.23 -13.36 -11.04
CA GLN A 177 12.35 -12.30 -12.04
C GLN A 177 10.99 -11.69 -12.45
N LEU A 178 10.07 -11.52 -11.49
CA LEU A 178 8.95 -10.60 -11.73
C LEU A 178 9.49 -9.17 -11.67
N SER A 179 10.10 -8.71 -12.75
CA SER A 179 10.51 -7.31 -12.90
C SER A 179 9.61 -6.64 -13.93
N VAL A 180 9.04 -5.50 -13.57
CA VAL A 180 8.48 -4.58 -14.56
C VAL A 180 9.66 -3.94 -15.25
N SER A 181 9.90 -4.27 -16.54
CA SER A 181 10.70 -3.39 -17.36
C SER A 181 9.99 -2.05 -17.43
N PRO A 182 10.64 -0.94 -17.09
CA PRO A 182 10.06 0.36 -17.37
C PRO A 182 9.80 0.40 -18.86
N ALA A 183 8.55 0.61 -19.25
CA ALA A 183 8.16 0.76 -20.63
C ALA A 183 8.96 1.94 -21.22
N SER A 184 9.91 1.64 -22.06
CA SER A 184 10.79 2.60 -22.70
C SER A 184 10.17 3.04 -24.02
N GLY A 185 9.46 4.18 -24.03
CA GLY A 185 8.98 4.78 -25.28
C GLY A 185 7.97 5.92 -25.08
N ASN A 186 8.13 6.99 -25.83
CA ASN A 186 7.25 8.17 -25.78
C ASN A 186 5.78 7.89 -26.17
N GLY A 187 5.51 6.80 -26.91
CA GLY A 187 4.14 6.41 -27.30
C GLY A 187 3.34 5.72 -26.19
N GLU A 188 4.01 5.08 -25.27
CA GLU A 188 3.38 4.36 -24.15
C GLU A 188 2.82 5.32 -23.10
N SER A 189 3.43 6.49 -22.94
CA SER A 189 2.98 7.53 -21.99
C SER A 189 1.55 7.98 -22.27
N THR A 190 1.19 8.28 -23.51
CA THR A 190 -0.17 8.72 -23.87
C THR A 190 -1.22 7.64 -23.62
N THR A 191 -0.88 6.39 -23.90
CA THR A 191 -1.77 5.24 -23.62
C THR A 191 -1.98 5.06 -22.12
N GLN A 192 -0.93 5.20 -21.31
CA GLN A 192 -1.02 5.10 -19.86
C GLN A 192 -1.87 6.21 -19.24
N PHE A 193 -1.77 7.45 -19.73
CA PHE A 193 -2.61 8.55 -19.29
C PHE A 193 -4.09 8.32 -19.61
N ARG A 194 -4.40 7.88 -20.83
CA ARG A 194 -5.78 7.54 -21.23
C ARG A 194 -6.35 6.42 -20.38
N LEU A 195 -5.54 5.45 -20.04
CA LEU A 195 -5.92 4.32 -19.19
C LEU A 195 -6.18 4.80 -17.75
N ALA A 196 -5.35 5.68 -17.21
CA ALA A 196 -5.55 6.27 -15.89
C ALA A 196 -6.88 7.05 -15.81
N ALA A 197 -7.18 7.88 -16.80
CA ALA A 197 -8.43 8.64 -16.88
C ALA A 197 -9.66 7.71 -17.02
N ALA A 198 -9.56 6.67 -17.86
CA ALA A 198 -10.63 5.69 -18.04
C ALA A 198 -10.91 4.90 -16.75
N LEU A 199 -9.85 4.52 -16.02
CA LEU A 199 -9.96 3.89 -14.70
C LEU A 199 -10.66 4.80 -13.70
N ALA A 200 -10.28 6.08 -13.63
CA ALA A 200 -10.90 7.04 -12.73
C ALA A 200 -12.40 7.17 -12.98
N GLY A 201 -12.80 7.27 -14.23
CA GLY A 201 -14.21 7.33 -14.64
C GLY A 201 -14.98 6.09 -14.22
N TYR A 202 -14.44 4.91 -14.47
CA TYR A 202 -15.09 3.63 -14.17
C TYR A 202 -15.13 3.32 -12.68
N LEU A 203 -14.03 3.50 -11.96
CA LEU A 203 -13.96 3.18 -10.52
C LEU A 203 -14.80 4.12 -9.65
N SER A 204 -15.08 5.33 -10.14
CA SER A 204 -16.00 6.26 -9.46
C SER A 204 -17.48 5.98 -9.75
N ARG A 205 -17.79 5.44 -10.93
CA ARG A 205 -19.14 5.18 -11.43
C ARG A 205 -19.22 3.80 -12.06
N PRO A 206 -19.50 2.75 -11.25
CA PRO A 206 -19.46 1.35 -11.70
C PRO A 206 -20.40 1.02 -12.89
N ASP A 207 -21.46 1.83 -13.08
CA ASP A 207 -22.41 1.68 -14.20
C ASP A 207 -21.93 2.32 -15.50
N SER A 208 -20.77 3.01 -15.48
CA SER A 208 -20.16 3.54 -16.70
C SER A 208 -19.55 2.42 -17.55
N ALA A 209 -19.23 2.73 -18.82
CA ALA A 209 -18.60 1.75 -19.71
C ALA A 209 -17.27 1.24 -19.12
N LYS A 210 -17.17 -0.10 -19.00
CA LYS A 210 -15.92 -0.76 -18.56
C LYS A 210 -14.80 -0.44 -19.56
N PRO A 211 -13.67 0.15 -19.10
CA PRO A 211 -12.54 0.37 -19.99
C PRO A 211 -11.93 -0.96 -20.42
N SER A 212 -11.35 -1.00 -21.61
CA SER A 212 -10.52 -2.12 -22.04
C SER A 212 -9.20 -2.08 -21.25
N LEU A 213 -9.19 -2.76 -20.12
CA LEU A 213 -7.99 -2.89 -19.28
C LEU A 213 -7.19 -4.08 -19.79
N GLY A 214 -6.04 -3.79 -20.37
CA GLY A 214 -5.09 -4.84 -20.76
C GLY A 214 -4.47 -5.52 -19.53
N TYR A 215 -4.00 -6.74 -19.71
CA TYR A 215 -3.07 -7.36 -18.76
C TYR A 215 -1.76 -6.56 -18.76
N SER A 216 -1.37 -6.08 -17.60
CA SER A 216 -0.10 -5.40 -17.41
C SER A 216 0.69 -6.09 -16.31
N GLY A 217 1.19 -7.24 -16.62
CA GLY A 217 2.03 -7.99 -15.70
C GLY A 217 3.20 -8.65 -16.43
N PRO A 218 4.19 -9.16 -15.70
CA PRO A 218 5.28 -9.90 -16.28
C PRO A 218 4.75 -11.16 -16.98
N VAL A 219 5.26 -11.37 -18.19
CA VAL A 219 4.98 -12.57 -18.99
C VAL A 219 5.70 -13.75 -18.35
N GLY A 220 5.05 -14.38 -17.40
CA GLY A 220 5.55 -15.59 -16.75
C GLY A 220 4.41 -16.24 -15.99
N GLY A 221 3.90 -17.39 -16.50
CA GLY A 221 2.80 -18.10 -15.86
C GLY A 221 1.41 -17.59 -16.25
N SER A 222 1.17 -17.33 -17.53
CA SER A 222 -0.16 -16.92 -18.03
C SER A 222 -1.27 -17.88 -17.64
N GLU A 223 -0.98 -19.18 -17.56
CA GLU A 223 -1.94 -20.22 -17.17
C GLU A 223 -2.36 -20.09 -15.69
N ASP A 224 -1.40 -19.82 -14.79
CA ASP A 224 -1.70 -19.62 -13.36
C ASP A 224 -2.57 -18.38 -13.13
N LEU A 225 -2.31 -17.28 -13.87
CA LEU A 225 -3.10 -16.06 -13.74
C LEU A 225 -4.50 -16.20 -14.32
N SER A 226 -4.66 -16.98 -15.38
CA SER A 226 -5.99 -17.34 -15.91
C SER A 226 -6.79 -18.17 -14.91
N ALA A 227 -6.16 -19.15 -14.27
CA ALA A 227 -6.79 -19.96 -13.24
C ALA A 227 -7.19 -19.15 -12.00
N VAL A 228 -6.42 -18.10 -11.65
CA VAL A 228 -6.80 -17.15 -10.60
C VAL A 228 -8.03 -16.34 -11.02
N ALA A 229 -8.07 -15.82 -12.25
CA ALA A 229 -9.21 -15.07 -12.76
C ALA A 229 -10.50 -15.94 -12.78
N GLU A 230 -10.41 -17.19 -13.23
CA GLU A 230 -11.51 -18.17 -13.21
C GLU A 230 -12.00 -18.43 -11.77
N THR A 231 -11.07 -18.53 -10.81
CA THR A 231 -11.43 -18.72 -9.39
C THR A 231 -12.21 -17.52 -8.85
N LEU A 232 -11.79 -16.30 -9.21
CA LEU A 232 -12.50 -15.07 -8.85
C LEU A 232 -13.90 -15.02 -9.44
N GLU A 233 -14.04 -15.36 -10.73
CA GLU A 233 -15.33 -15.38 -11.43
C GLU A 233 -16.27 -16.44 -10.84
N ALA A 234 -15.76 -17.62 -10.51
CA ALA A 234 -16.55 -18.68 -9.87
C ALA A 234 -17.06 -18.25 -8.48
N ALA A 235 -16.34 -17.39 -7.79
CA ALA A 235 -16.76 -16.79 -6.51
C ALA A 235 -17.67 -15.56 -6.67
N GLY A 236 -18.13 -15.25 -7.89
CA GLY A 236 -18.99 -14.11 -8.18
C GLY A 236 -18.29 -12.76 -8.22
N SER A 237 -16.94 -12.74 -8.26
CA SER A 237 -16.14 -11.54 -8.35
C SER A 237 -15.53 -11.39 -9.74
N ALA A 238 -16.00 -10.40 -10.50
CA ALA A 238 -15.43 -10.18 -11.83
C ALA A 238 -14.00 -9.65 -11.72
N SER A 239 -13.02 -10.34 -12.33
CA SER A 239 -11.67 -9.83 -12.52
C SER A 239 -11.68 -8.78 -13.62
N LEU A 240 -11.21 -7.57 -13.29
CA LEU A 240 -11.20 -6.42 -14.20
C LEU A 240 -9.83 -6.21 -14.84
N ALA A 241 -8.77 -6.39 -14.06
CA ALA A 241 -7.39 -6.24 -14.48
C ALA A 241 -6.47 -6.97 -13.50
N SER A 242 -5.32 -7.42 -13.99
CA SER A 242 -4.22 -7.89 -13.17
C SER A 242 -2.97 -7.08 -13.44
N PHE A 243 -2.15 -6.87 -12.41
CA PHE A 243 -0.95 -6.03 -12.49
C PHE A 243 0.03 -6.37 -11.38
N LEU A 244 1.29 -5.97 -11.56
CA LEU A 244 2.31 -6.15 -10.54
C LEU A 244 2.22 -5.03 -9.50
N CYS A 245 2.10 -5.39 -8.23
CA CYS A 245 2.07 -4.43 -7.13
C CYS A 245 3.49 -3.91 -6.85
N GLY A 246 3.72 -2.63 -7.11
CA GLY A 246 5.03 -2.01 -6.89
C GLY A 246 6.16 -2.71 -7.63
N GLY A 247 7.23 -3.07 -6.91
CA GLY A 247 8.38 -3.82 -7.43
C GLY A 247 8.26 -5.35 -7.36
N GLY A 248 7.09 -5.87 -7.08
CA GLY A 248 6.81 -7.30 -6.99
C GLY A 248 7.20 -7.91 -5.65
N PRO A 249 7.04 -9.17 -5.28
CA PRO A 249 6.55 -10.32 -6.09
C PRO A 249 5.02 -10.50 -6.08
N VAL A 250 4.26 -9.49 -5.73
CA VAL A 250 2.80 -9.56 -5.57
C VAL A 250 2.10 -9.17 -6.87
N VAL A 251 1.17 -10.01 -7.30
CA VAL A 251 0.23 -9.70 -8.38
C VAL A 251 -1.09 -9.26 -7.75
N GLY A 252 -1.58 -8.10 -8.19
CA GLY A 252 -2.87 -7.57 -7.82
C GLY A 252 -3.94 -7.88 -8.88
N PHE A 253 -5.12 -8.27 -8.44
CA PHE A 253 -6.32 -8.41 -9.25
C PHE A 253 -7.33 -7.37 -8.80
N LEU A 254 -7.59 -6.40 -9.64
CA LEU A 254 -8.70 -5.47 -9.43
C LEU A 254 -10.01 -6.22 -9.72
N THR A 255 -10.91 -6.21 -8.74
CA THR A 255 -12.16 -6.97 -8.81
C THR A 255 -13.36 -6.07 -8.59
N ARG A 256 -14.54 -6.52 -9.05
CA ARG A 256 -15.83 -5.94 -8.71
C ARG A 256 -16.67 -6.96 -7.95
N SER A 257 -17.52 -6.49 -7.04
CA SER A 257 -18.45 -7.29 -6.23
C SER A 257 -17.78 -8.29 -5.27
N LEU A 258 -16.54 -7.98 -4.81
CA LEU A 258 -15.87 -8.79 -3.81
C LEU A 258 -16.50 -8.55 -2.44
N THR A 259 -17.23 -9.52 -1.90
CA THR A 259 -17.72 -9.48 -0.50
C THR A 259 -16.66 -10.04 0.45
N PRO A 260 -16.74 -9.77 1.77
CA PRO A 260 -15.81 -10.37 2.73
C PRO A 260 -15.85 -11.92 2.68
N GLU A 261 -17.04 -12.50 2.55
CA GLU A 261 -17.22 -13.95 2.48
C GLU A 261 -16.62 -14.54 1.21
N SER A 262 -16.86 -13.91 0.05
CA SER A 262 -16.28 -14.36 -1.22
C SER A 262 -14.77 -14.18 -1.23
N ALA A 263 -14.24 -13.12 -0.58
CA ALA A 263 -12.81 -12.90 -0.45
C ALA A 263 -12.11 -14.01 0.34
N LEU A 264 -12.69 -14.45 1.47
CA LEU A 264 -12.16 -15.58 2.25
C LEU A 264 -12.21 -16.88 1.45
N SER A 265 -13.34 -17.15 0.79
CA SER A 265 -13.49 -18.36 -0.06
C SER A 265 -12.46 -18.40 -1.19
N VAL A 266 -12.24 -17.26 -1.87
CA VAL A 266 -11.23 -17.13 -2.93
C VAL A 266 -9.82 -17.36 -2.37
N GLN A 267 -9.51 -16.77 -1.22
CA GLN A 267 -8.21 -16.91 -0.56
C GLN A 267 -7.90 -18.38 -0.27
N ASP A 268 -8.83 -19.09 0.35
CA ASP A 268 -8.69 -20.51 0.68
C ASP A 268 -8.57 -21.38 -0.59
N ASP A 269 -9.33 -21.08 -1.61
CA ASP A 269 -9.32 -21.86 -2.85
C ASP A 269 -8.01 -21.67 -3.63
N LEU A 270 -7.50 -20.45 -3.72
CA LEU A 270 -6.24 -20.16 -4.38
C LEU A 270 -5.05 -20.85 -3.68
N ILE A 271 -5.04 -20.87 -2.36
CA ILE A 271 -3.99 -21.56 -1.57
C ILE A 271 -4.12 -23.07 -1.74
N ARG A 272 -5.33 -23.62 -1.61
CA ARG A 272 -5.61 -25.07 -1.74
C ARG A 272 -5.26 -25.61 -3.13
N ARG A 273 -5.54 -24.84 -4.17
CA ARG A 273 -5.19 -25.18 -5.56
C ARG A 273 -3.70 -25.02 -5.86
N GLY A 274 -2.90 -24.52 -4.92
CA GLY A 274 -1.48 -24.25 -5.11
C GLY A 274 -1.17 -23.11 -6.07
N LEU A 275 -2.12 -22.22 -6.34
CA LEU A 275 -1.95 -21.06 -7.23
C LEU A 275 -1.25 -19.89 -6.53
N ALA A 276 -1.41 -19.79 -5.21
CA ALA A 276 -0.80 -18.74 -4.42
C ALA A 276 -0.21 -19.28 -3.12
N ARG A 277 0.91 -18.67 -2.67
CA ARG A 277 1.52 -18.95 -1.35
C ARG A 277 0.95 -18.06 -0.26
N LYS A 278 0.53 -16.84 -0.63
CA LYS A 278 -0.13 -15.86 0.22
C LYS A 278 -1.16 -15.09 -0.59
N VAL A 279 -2.26 -14.75 0.05
CA VAL A 279 -3.35 -13.97 -0.55
C VAL A 279 -3.84 -12.97 0.49
N TRP A 280 -4.09 -11.75 0.05
CA TRP A 280 -4.76 -10.70 0.83
C TRP A 280 -5.91 -10.13 0.01
N SER A 281 -6.94 -9.66 0.70
CA SER A 281 -8.05 -8.91 0.12
C SER A 281 -8.10 -7.51 0.72
N PHE A 282 -8.34 -6.51 -0.11
CA PHE A 282 -8.43 -5.12 0.30
C PHE A 282 -9.62 -4.44 -0.36
N ARG A 283 -10.15 -3.43 0.32
CA ARG A 283 -11.10 -2.48 -0.25
C ARG A 283 -10.43 -1.13 -0.49
N PRO A 284 -11.00 -0.29 -1.36
CA PRO A 284 -10.53 1.08 -1.53
C PRO A 284 -10.70 1.88 -0.24
N ALA A 285 -9.66 2.59 0.19
CA ALA A 285 -9.73 3.59 1.24
C ALA A 285 -9.94 4.97 0.62
N ASN A 286 -11.05 5.62 0.91
CA ASN A 286 -11.32 6.97 0.44
C ASN A 286 -10.85 8.07 1.40
N SER A 287 -10.23 7.72 2.53
CA SER A 287 -9.52 8.61 3.44
C SER A 287 -8.02 8.41 3.26
N GLY A 288 -7.27 9.50 3.36
CA GLY A 288 -5.81 9.51 3.25
C GLY A 288 -5.11 9.54 4.60
N ALA A 289 -3.88 10.08 4.60
CA ALA A 289 -3.11 10.29 5.83
C ALA A 289 -3.81 11.31 6.74
N GLU A 290 -3.98 10.97 8.00
CA GLU A 290 -4.72 11.81 8.96
C GLU A 290 -4.11 11.73 10.36
N GLU A 291 -4.30 12.83 11.14
CA GLU A 291 -4.14 12.77 12.58
C GLU A 291 -5.33 12.03 13.18
N TRP A 292 -5.05 10.99 13.94
CA TRP A 292 -6.10 10.18 14.55
C TRP A 292 -6.25 10.55 16.02
N ASN A 293 -7.41 11.07 16.39
CA ASN A 293 -7.70 11.51 17.75
C ASN A 293 -8.29 10.41 18.66
N ASP A 294 -8.52 9.21 18.13
CA ASP A 294 -9.10 8.13 18.92
C ASP A 294 -8.00 7.34 19.65
N MET A 295 -7.88 7.59 20.95
CA MET A 295 -6.93 6.93 21.86
C MET A 295 -7.24 5.44 22.09
N ALA A 296 -8.31 4.91 21.54
CA ALA A 296 -8.65 3.49 21.57
C ALA A 296 -7.95 2.73 20.41
N VAL A 297 -6.64 2.84 20.28
CA VAL A 297 -5.88 1.85 19.54
C VAL A 297 -5.84 0.58 20.37
N THR A 298 -6.92 -0.16 20.36
CA THR A 298 -6.83 -1.60 20.56
C THR A 298 -5.96 -2.10 19.39
N ALA A 299 -4.85 -2.78 19.72
CA ALA A 299 -4.14 -3.58 18.74
C ALA A 299 -5.20 -4.26 17.86
N PRO A 300 -5.09 -4.20 16.51
CA PRO A 300 -6.00 -4.97 15.68
C PRO A 300 -6.05 -6.36 16.31
N ALA A 301 -7.25 -6.87 16.58
CA ALA A 301 -7.39 -8.22 17.10
C ALA A 301 -6.47 -9.09 16.24
N PRO A 302 -5.59 -9.93 16.82
CA PRO A 302 -4.78 -10.82 16.02
C PRO A 302 -5.78 -11.49 15.08
N VAL A 303 -5.59 -11.30 13.78
CA VAL A 303 -6.30 -12.13 12.80
C VAL A 303 -5.90 -13.52 13.22
N GLU A 304 -6.82 -14.28 13.81
CA GLU A 304 -6.62 -15.68 14.12
C GLU A 304 -6.28 -16.31 12.78
N LEU A 305 -4.98 -16.49 12.54
CA LEU A 305 -4.48 -17.32 11.47
C LEU A 305 -5.05 -18.68 11.78
N GLY A 306 -6.04 -19.13 11.00
CA GLY A 306 -6.66 -20.43 11.18
C GLY A 306 -5.58 -21.49 11.36
N GLU A 307 -5.84 -22.50 12.16
CA GLU A 307 -4.93 -23.53 12.72
C GLU A 307 -3.98 -24.24 11.71
N GLY A 308 -3.96 -23.84 10.43
CA GLY A 308 -3.04 -24.38 9.39
C GLY A 308 -1.59 -23.94 9.50
N VAL A 309 -1.23 -22.96 10.36
CA VAL A 309 0.14 -22.44 10.44
C VAL A 309 1.00 -23.15 11.51
N GLU A 310 0.42 -23.88 12.46
CA GLU A 310 1.18 -24.62 13.47
C GLU A 310 1.83 -25.92 12.95
N LEU A 311 1.29 -26.52 11.91
CA LEU A 311 1.85 -27.77 11.35
C LEU A 311 3.19 -27.58 10.63
N ALA A 312 3.54 -26.38 10.21
CA ALA A 312 4.84 -26.10 9.57
C ALA A 312 5.99 -25.91 10.57
N LYS A 313 5.70 -25.61 11.84
CA LYS A 313 6.74 -25.49 12.88
C LYS A 313 7.13 -26.82 13.51
N ALA A 314 6.24 -27.80 13.54
CA ALA A 314 6.51 -29.13 14.10
C ALA A 314 7.39 -30.01 13.22
N ALA A 315 7.47 -29.74 11.91
CA ALA A 315 8.29 -30.52 10.99
C ALA A 315 9.80 -30.12 10.96
N HIS A 316 10.18 -29.03 11.63
CA HIS A 316 11.58 -28.54 11.63
C HIS A 316 12.34 -28.85 12.93
N THR A 317 11.71 -29.56 13.88
CA THR A 317 12.36 -29.94 15.16
C THR A 317 12.61 -31.45 15.27
N ALA A 318 12.40 -32.22 14.19
CA ALA A 318 12.63 -33.67 14.15
C ALA A 318 13.42 -34.10 12.89
N ALA A 319 14.56 -33.42 12.62
CA ALA A 319 15.59 -33.89 11.71
C ALA A 319 16.96 -33.40 12.19
#